data_0098c2a52b65f537451d4f90314f5d30
#
_entry.id   0098c2a52b65f537451d4f90314f5d30
#
_cell.length_a   1.000
_cell.length_b   1.000
_cell.length_c   1.000
_cell.angle_alpha   90.00
_cell.angle_beta   90.00
_cell.angle_gamma   90.00
#
_symmetry.space_group_name_H-M   'P 1'
#
loop_
_entity.id
_entity.type
_entity.pdbx_description
1 polymer ?
#
loop_
_entity_poly.entity_id
_entity_poly.type
_entity_poly.pdbx_seq_one_letter_code
_entity_poly.pdbx_strand_id
1 'polypeptide(L)'
;MTCEPTRLEMLLTRIAFFLGGKSVYQDFSDRLPLQGAEKVLDFGCGMGTVAYYTAKRLPQGHLVCLDISQKWLSACRRILRGLNNVSFLGAEATELPQDSFDVIYCHFVLHDISPNDLAIVIPQLAKSLKPGGIFVIREPLNEAETLRGIKRLTEHSGLLLKTSRITHVPLMGNALESIYAKNTSREV
;
A
#
# COMPACT_ATOMS: atom_id res chain seq x y z
N MET A 1 18.92 -3.01 0.98
CA MET A 1 18.85 -4.39 0.45
C MET A 1 17.75 -4.41 -0.62
N THR A 2 18.06 -4.74 -1.86
CA THR A 2 17.04 -4.96 -2.89
C THR A 2 16.48 -6.36 -2.66
N CYS A 3 15.28 -6.45 -2.05
CA CYS A 3 14.60 -7.73 -1.87
C CYS A 3 13.96 -8.12 -3.21
N GLU A 4 14.80 -8.65 -4.12
CA GLU A 4 14.32 -9.15 -5.40
C GLU A 4 13.64 -10.52 -5.20
N PRO A 5 12.39 -10.69 -5.64
CA PRO A 5 11.66 -11.93 -5.45
C PRO A 5 12.30 -13.09 -6.22
N THR A 6 12.19 -14.28 -5.65
CA THR A 6 12.53 -15.51 -6.33
C THR A 6 11.48 -15.86 -7.38
N ARG A 7 11.84 -16.71 -8.35
CA ARG A 7 10.88 -17.20 -9.34
C ARG A 7 9.72 -17.98 -8.71
N LEU A 8 10.00 -18.67 -7.60
CA LEU A 8 9.00 -19.45 -6.87
C LEU A 8 7.99 -18.52 -6.17
N GLU A 9 8.46 -17.49 -5.48
CA GLU A 9 7.58 -16.47 -4.85
C GLU A 9 6.66 -15.81 -5.86
N MET A 10 7.21 -15.39 -7.00
CA MET A 10 6.41 -14.82 -8.09
C MET A 10 5.35 -15.78 -8.62
N LEU A 11 5.70 -17.08 -8.75
CA LEU A 11 4.76 -18.11 -9.20
C LEU A 11 3.67 -18.34 -8.16
N LEU A 12 4.03 -18.48 -6.88
CA LEU A 12 3.07 -18.69 -5.79
C LEU A 12 2.12 -17.51 -5.63
N THR A 13 2.62 -16.27 -5.68
CA THR A 13 1.79 -15.06 -5.64
C THR A 13 0.84 -14.99 -6.83
N ARG A 14 1.31 -15.39 -8.02
CA ARG A 14 0.48 -15.45 -9.22
C ARG A 14 -0.63 -16.50 -9.10
N ILE A 15 -0.32 -17.69 -8.58
CA ILE A 15 -1.32 -18.74 -8.32
C ILE A 15 -2.33 -18.26 -7.29
N ALA A 16 -1.89 -17.66 -6.18
CA ALA A 16 -2.77 -17.09 -5.16
C ALA A 16 -3.70 -16.00 -5.73
N PHE A 17 -3.20 -15.14 -6.64
CA PHE A 17 -4.02 -14.14 -7.32
C PHE A 17 -5.12 -14.77 -8.18
N PHE A 18 -4.80 -15.80 -8.96
CA PHE A 18 -5.78 -16.43 -9.83
C PHE A 18 -6.79 -17.31 -9.08
N LEU A 19 -6.37 -17.99 -8.00
CA LEU A 19 -7.24 -18.89 -7.25
C LEU A 19 -8.03 -18.19 -6.14
N GLY A 20 -7.45 -17.18 -5.49
CA GLY A 20 -8.01 -16.52 -4.31
C GLY A 20 -8.14 -15.00 -4.43
N GLY A 21 -7.87 -14.41 -5.59
CA GLY A 21 -7.75 -12.97 -5.76
C GLY A 21 -8.96 -12.15 -5.30
N LYS A 22 -10.17 -12.67 -5.47
CA LYS A 22 -11.39 -12.00 -5.02
C LYS A 22 -11.48 -11.92 -3.49
N SER A 23 -11.16 -12.99 -2.78
CA SER A 23 -11.33 -13.05 -1.33
C SER A 23 -10.21 -12.35 -0.55
N VAL A 24 -9.04 -12.11 -1.15
CA VAL A 24 -7.88 -11.52 -0.47
C VAL A 24 -7.64 -10.09 -0.92
N TYR A 25 -7.46 -9.90 -2.21
CA TYR A 25 -7.00 -8.63 -2.79
C TYR A 25 -8.16 -7.70 -3.16
N GLN A 26 -9.23 -8.24 -3.75
CA GLN A 26 -10.42 -7.47 -4.05
C GLN A 26 -11.11 -7.01 -2.77
N ASP A 27 -11.28 -7.90 -1.78
CA ASP A 27 -11.89 -7.58 -0.50
C ASP A 27 -11.14 -6.45 0.25
N PHE A 28 -9.80 -6.41 0.18
CA PHE A 28 -9.04 -5.28 0.70
C PHE A 28 -9.26 -4.01 -0.11
N SER A 29 -9.19 -4.11 -1.44
CA SER A 29 -9.45 -2.96 -2.31
C SER A 29 -10.85 -2.37 -2.09
N ASP A 30 -11.88 -3.22 -1.94
CA ASP A 30 -13.26 -2.79 -1.76
C ASP A 30 -13.46 -2.00 -0.45
N ARG A 31 -12.59 -2.20 0.54
CA ARG A 31 -12.60 -1.46 1.81
C ARG A 31 -11.81 -0.16 1.80
N LEU A 32 -11.00 0.09 0.77
CA LEU A 32 -10.35 1.40 0.65
C LEU A 32 -11.42 2.50 0.50
N PRO A 33 -11.27 3.65 1.16
CA PRO A 33 -12.24 4.74 1.13
C PRO A 33 -12.17 5.52 -0.20
N LEU A 34 -12.54 4.87 -1.30
CA LEU A 34 -12.48 5.41 -2.65
C LEU A 34 -13.89 5.71 -3.19
N GLN A 35 -14.03 6.86 -3.83
CA GLN A 35 -15.25 7.31 -4.53
C GLN A 35 -15.08 7.37 -6.05
N GLY A 36 -13.85 7.19 -6.55
CA GLY A 36 -13.56 7.01 -7.97
C GLY A 36 -12.72 8.08 -8.66
N ALA A 37 -12.43 9.20 -7.96
CA ALA A 37 -11.66 10.32 -8.52
C ALA A 37 -10.32 10.56 -7.79
N GLU A 38 -9.99 9.73 -6.81
CA GLU A 38 -8.81 9.90 -5.96
C GLU A 38 -7.51 9.66 -6.72
N LYS A 39 -6.46 10.35 -6.32
CA LYS A 39 -5.08 10.01 -6.63
C LYS A 39 -4.54 9.10 -5.51
N VAL A 40 -4.27 7.87 -5.85
CA VAL A 40 -3.92 6.80 -4.90
C VAL A 40 -2.48 6.36 -5.09
N LEU A 41 -1.76 6.09 -4.00
CA LEU A 41 -0.47 5.42 -4.01
C LEU A 41 -0.61 3.99 -3.44
N ASP A 42 -0.21 3.00 -4.22
CA ASP A 42 0.07 1.63 -3.79
C ASP A 42 1.57 1.53 -3.47
N PHE A 43 1.92 1.59 -2.20
CA PHE A 43 3.30 1.53 -1.75
C PHE A 43 3.71 0.08 -1.47
N GLY A 44 4.70 -0.42 -2.20
CA GLY A 44 5.08 -1.83 -2.22
C GLY A 44 4.08 -2.67 -3.02
N CYS A 45 3.77 -2.23 -4.24
CA CYS A 45 2.67 -2.81 -5.05
C CYS A 45 2.90 -4.27 -5.46
N GLY A 46 4.12 -4.79 -5.31
CA GLY A 46 4.46 -6.14 -5.73
C GLY A 46 4.09 -6.39 -7.20
N MET A 47 3.44 -7.51 -7.49
CA MET A 47 2.98 -7.79 -8.84
C MET A 47 1.65 -7.13 -9.22
N GLY A 48 1.09 -6.24 -8.37
CA GLY A 48 -0.12 -5.47 -8.66
C GLY A 48 -1.42 -6.20 -8.37
N THR A 49 -1.44 -7.13 -7.42
CA THR A 49 -2.63 -7.93 -7.10
C THR A 49 -3.76 -7.10 -6.49
N VAL A 50 -3.46 -6.18 -5.56
CA VAL A 50 -4.41 -5.20 -5.04
C VAL A 50 -4.65 -4.10 -6.07
N ALA A 51 -3.56 -3.59 -6.69
CA ALA A 51 -3.60 -2.53 -7.69
C ALA A 51 -4.61 -2.80 -8.82
N TYR A 52 -4.73 -4.06 -9.26
CA TYR A 52 -5.68 -4.46 -10.30
C TYR A 52 -7.15 -4.13 -9.94
N TYR A 53 -7.55 -4.42 -8.71
CA TYR A 53 -8.90 -4.11 -8.24
C TYR A 53 -9.05 -2.62 -7.91
N THR A 54 -8.05 -2.01 -7.29
CA THR A 54 -8.04 -0.59 -6.95
C THR A 54 -8.17 0.31 -8.17
N ALA A 55 -7.40 0.05 -9.24
CA ALA A 55 -7.45 0.84 -10.46
C ALA A 55 -8.84 0.82 -11.12
N LYS A 56 -9.56 -0.30 -11.04
CA LYS A 56 -10.94 -0.41 -11.56
C LYS A 56 -11.96 0.41 -10.78
N ARG A 57 -11.65 0.76 -9.52
CA ARG A 57 -12.49 1.63 -8.69
C ARG A 57 -12.19 3.11 -8.87
N LEU A 58 -11.25 3.47 -9.76
CA LEU A 58 -10.81 4.83 -10.01
C LEU A 58 -11.13 5.28 -11.45
N PRO A 59 -12.39 5.30 -11.89
CA PRO A 59 -12.72 5.62 -13.28
C PRO A 59 -12.35 7.06 -13.68
N GLN A 60 -12.23 7.98 -12.72
CA GLN A 60 -11.82 9.38 -12.90
C GLN A 60 -10.55 9.70 -12.09
N GLY A 61 -10.04 8.74 -11.33
CA GLY A 61 -8.85 8.87 -10.49
C GLY A 61 -7.60 8.31 -11.14
N HIS A 62 -6.54 8.21 -10.36
CA HIS A 62 -5.25 7.70 -10.82
C HIS A 62 -4.55 6.88 -9.74
N LEU A 63 -4.02 5.72 -10.12
CA LEU A 63 -3.23 4.86 -9.24
C LEU A 63 -1.75 4.96 -9.60
N VAL A 64 -0.93 5.24 -8.60
CA VAL A 64 0.54 5.17 -8.69
C VAL A 64 0.98 3.89 -7.98
N CYS A 65 1.60 2.97 -8.71
CA CYS A 65 2.18 1.73 -8.18
C CYS A 65 3.67 1.95 -7.94
N LEU A 66 4.12 1.83 -6.69
CA LEU A 66 5.53 1.98 -6.33
C LEU A 66 6.07 0.66 -5.77
N ASP A 67 7.22 0.22 -6.30
CA ASP A 67 7.98 -0.91 -5.75
C ASP A 67 9.48 -0.74 -6.07
N ILE A 68 10.33 -1.12 -5.13
CA ILE A 68 11.79 -1.06 -5.31
C ILE A 68 12.32 -2.18 -6.22
N SER A 69 11.57 -3.28 -6.36
CA SER A 69 11.94 -4.43 -7.20
C SER A 69 11.47 -4.24 -8.64
N GLN A 70 12.43 -4.19 -9.57
CA GLN A 70 12.13 -4.12 -11.00
C GLN A 70 11.41 -5.37 -11.52
N LYS A 71 11.64 -6.53 -10.89
CA LYS A 71 10.92 -7.76 -11.25
C LYS A 71 9.44 -7.67 -10.86
N TRP A 72 9.14 -7.16 -9.66
CA TRP A 72 7.76 -6.93 -9.23
C TRP A 72 7.08 -5.91 -10.13
N LEU A 73 7.70 -4.75 -10.40
CA LEU A 73 7.13 -3.74 -11.30
C LEU A 73 6.89 -4.28 -12.71
N SER A 74 7.78 -5.13 -13.22
CA SER A 74 7.60 -5.77 -14.53
C SER A 74 6.40 -6.73 -14.53
N ALA A 75 6.15 -7.42 -13.43
CA ALA A 75 4.95 -8.27 -13.26
C ALA A 75 3.69 -7.43 -13.10
N CYS A 76 3.75 -6.34 -12.32
CA CYS A 76 2.67 -5.38 -12.12
C CYS A 76 2.21 -4.77 -13.44
N ARG A 77 3.15 -4.28 -14.27
CA ARG A 77 2.85 -3.75 -15.62
C ARG A 77 2.12 -4.76 -16.51
N ARG A 78 2.44 -6.05 -16.39
CA ARG A 78 1.75 -7.11 -17.15
C ARG A 78 0.33 -7.34 -16.66
N ILE A 79 0.10 -7.34 -15.35
CA ILE A 79 -1.24 -7.54 -14.76
C ILE A 79 -2.15 -6.35 -15.05
N LEU A 80 -1.60 -5.13 -14.99
CA LEU A 80 -2.36 -3.89 -15.21
C LEU A 80 -2.41 -3.45 -16.68
N ARG A 81 -1.95 -4.31 -17.60
CA ARG A 81 -1.98 -4.02 -19.03
C ARG A 81 -3.40 -3.65 -19.49
N GLY A 82 -3.51 -2.50 -20.13
CA GLY A 82 -4.79 -2.00 -20.67
C GLY A 82 -5.59 -1.12 -19.70
N LEU A 83 -5.09 -0.87 -18.48
CA LEU A 83 -5.62 0.16 -17.59
C LEU A 83 -4.86 1.47 -17.84
N ASN A 84 -5.58 2.53 -18.24
CA ASN A 84 -4.97 3.81 -18.65
C ASN A 84 -4.79 4.79 -17.47
N ASN A 85 -5.32 4.45 -16.30
CA ASN A 85 -5.30 5.26 -15.09
C ASN A 85 -4.23 4.81 -14.08
N VAL A 86 -3.15 4.17 -14.54
CA VAL A 86 -2.07 3.65 -13.70
C VAL A 86 -0.72 4.15 -14.17
N SER A 87 0.13 4.56 -13.23
CA SER A 87 1.56 4.84 -13.45
C SER A 87 2.43 4.05 -12.48
N PHE A 88 3.74 3.98 -12.74
CA PHE A 88 4.67 3.12 -12.01
C PHE A 88 5.91 3.91 -11.63
N LEU A 89 6.32 3.77 -10.36
CA LEU A 89 7.54 4.33 -9.80
C LEU A 89 8.43 3.18 -9.31
N GLY A 90 9.72 3.26 -9.54
CA GLY A 90 10.72 2.31 -9.07
C GLY A 90 11.63 2.88 -8.01
N ALA A 91 12.74 2.19 -7.73
CA ALA A 91 13.75 2.59 -6.74
C ALA A 91 14.40 3.96 -7.04
N GLU A 92 14.26 4.47 -8.27
CA GLU A 92 14.72 5.80 -8.68
C GLU A 92 13.88 6.94 -8.08
N ALA A 93 12.68 6.65 -7.59
CA ALA A 93 11.83 7.64 -6.93
C ALA A 93 12.33 7.87 -5.49
N THR A 94 13.33 8.73 -5.34
CA THR A 94 13.94 9.05 -4.04
C THR A 94 13.05 9.88 -3.13
N GLU A 95 12.11 10.63 -3.71
CA GLU A 95 11.15 11.45 -2.98
C GLU A 95 9.76 11.38 -3.61
N LEU A 96 8.75 11.29 -2.75
CA LEU A 96 7.36 11.43 -3.15
C LEU A 96 6.94 12.90 -3.07
N PRO A 97 6.15 13.40 -4.02
CA PRO A 97 5.69 14.79 -3.99
C PRO A 97 4.79 15.03 -2.77
N GLN A 98 5.00 16.17 -2.09
CA GLN A 98 4.21 16.58 -0.93
C GLN A 98 2.74 16.83 -1.29
N ASP A 99 1.82 16.53 -0.35
CA ASP A 99 0.37 16.81 -0.46
C ASP A 99 -0.24 16.37 -1.81
N SER A 100 0.15 15.20 -2.30
CA SER A 100 -0.17 14.75 -3.65
C SER A 100 -1.21 13.64 -3.73
N PHE A 101 -1.36 12.84 -2.67
CA PHE A 101 -2.23 11.67 -2.67
C PHE A 101 -3.42 11.84 -1.74
N ASP A 102 -4.60 11.45 -2.21
CA ASP A 102 -5.82 11.40 -1.41
C ASP A 102 -5.82 10.16 -0.50
N VAL A 103 -5.33 9.04 -1.05
CA VAL A 103 -5.20 7.78 -0.32
C VAL A 103 -3.83 7.16 -0.60
N ILE A 104 -3.17 6.67 0.45
CA ILE A 104 -2.00 5.80 0.35
C ILE A 104 -2.34 4.50 1.05
N TYR A 105 -1.99 3.37 0.45
CA TYR A 105 -2.10 2.09 1.12
C TYR A 105 -0.83 1.26 1.03
N CYS A 106 -0.61 0.44 2.07
CA CYS A 106 0.43 -0.58 2.16
C CYS A 106 -0.24 -1.91 2.48
N HIS A 107 0.03 -2.93 1.67
CA HIS A 107 -0.56 -4.25 1.85
C HIS A 107 0.53 -5.32 1.93
N PHE A 108 0.85 -5.76 3.15
CA PHE A 108 1.91 -6.72 3.43
C PHE A 108 3.28 -6.29 2.91
N VAL A 109 3.74 -5.09 3.31
CA VAL A 109 5.02 -4.55 2.86
C VAL A 109 5.83 -3.90 3.97
N LEU A 110 5.19 -3.23 4.94
CA LEU A 110 5.93 -2.47 5.95
C LEU A 110 6.69 -3.38 6.93
N HIS A 111 6.22 -4.60 7.17
CA HIS A 111 6.89 -5.57 8.03
C HIS A 111 8.23 -6.07 7.47
N ASP A 112 8.43 -5.99 6.15
CA ASP A 112 9.69 -6.38 5.47
C ASP A 112 10.73 -5.24 5.46
N ILE A 113 10.35 -4.03 5.91
CA ILE A 113 11.22 -2.86 5.93
C ILE A 113 11.94 -2.76 7.28
N SER A 114 13.25 -2.49 7.24
CA SER A 114 14.02 -2.34 8.48
C SER A 114 13.49 -1.20 9.36
N PRO A 115 13.63 -1.26 10.70
CA PRO A 115 13.17 -0.18 11.58
C PRO A 115 13.80 1.18 11.25
N ASN A 116 15.05 1.21 10.79
CA ASN A 116 15.74 2.44 10.39
C ASN A 116 15.13 3.03 9.11
N ASP A 117 14.80 2.18 8.13
CA ASP A 117 14.17 2.61 6.88
C ASP A 117 12.71 3.00 7.11
N LEU A 118 11.97 2.31 8.00
CA LEU A 118 10.61 2.69 8.40
C LEU A 118 10.56 4.10 9.00
N ALA A 119 11.58 4.48 9.78
CA ALA A 119 11.70 5.83 10.37
C ALA A 119 11.86 6.94 9.31
N ILE A 120 12.24 6.59 8.08
CA ILE A 120 12.35 7.50 6.93
C ILE A 120 11.09 7.42 6.07
N VAL A 121 10.65 6.20 5.75
CA VAL A 121 9.57 5.94 4.81
C VAL A 121 8.22 6.44 5.32
N ILE A 122 7.85 6.13 6.57
CA ILE A 122 6.53 6.50 7.12
C ILE A 122 6.33 8.02 7.16
N PRO A 123 7.29 8.85 7.64
CA PRO A 123 7.16 10.30 7.54
C PRO A 123 7.05 10.83 6.09
N GLN A 124 7.76 10.22 5.13
CA GLN A 124 7.63 10.60 3.71
C GLN A 124 6.25 10.29 3.16
N LEU A 125 5.68 9.12 3.48
CA LEU A 125 4.31 8.76 3.10
C LEU A 125 3.30 9.73 3.73
N ALA A 126 3.44 10.05 5.01
CA ALA A 126 2.59 11.02 5.70
C ALA A 126 2.68 12.43 5.07
N LYS A 127 3.89 12.88 4.70
CA LYS A 127 4.11 14.17 4.02
C LYS A 127 3.46 14.19 2.64
N SER A 128 3.47 13.09 1.91
CA SER A 128 2.90 13.01 0.56
C SER A 128 1.37 12.88 0.52
N LEU A 129 0.72 12.56 1.64
CA LEU A 129 -0.73 12.66 1.77
C LEU A 129 -1.19 14.12 1.77
N LYS A 130 -2.30 14.41 1.09
CA LYS A 130 -3.01 15.68 1.19
C LYS A 130 -3.55 15.90 2.60
N PRO A 131 -3.80 17.16 3.03
CA PRO A 131 -4.61 17.43 4.22
C PRO A 131 -5.96 16.69 4.13
N GLY A 132 -6.34 15.95 5.17
CA GLY A 132 -7.51 15.07 5.15
C GLY A 132 -7.33 13.74 4.42
N GLY A 133 -6.17 13.51 3.81
CA GLY A 133 -5.85 12.25 3.12
C GLY A 133 -5.79 11.05 4.07
N ILE A 134 -5.97 9.88 3.51
CA ILE A 134 -6.12 8.61 4.25
C ILE A 134 -4.94 7.69 4.01
N PHE A 135 -4.40 7.13 5.09
CA PHE A 135 -3.38 6.09 5.06
C PHE A 135 -3.96 4.76 5.54
N VAL A 136 -3.90 3.74 4.71
CA VAL A 136 -4.42 2.39 5.03
C VAL A 136 -3.26 1.40 5.04
N ILE A 137 -3.12 0.66 6.12
CA ILE A 137 -2.13 -0.42 6.23
C ILE A 137 -2.81 -1.74 6.54
N ARG A 138 -2.32 -2.82 5.95
CA ARG A 138 -2.66 -4.20 6.33
C ARG A 138 -1.36 -4.99 6.44
N GLU A 139 -1.07 -5.48 7.66
CA GLU A 139 0.17 -6.18 7.99
C GLU A 139 -0.09 -7.44 8.80
N PRO A 140 0.81 -8.45 8.78
CA PRO A 140 0.64 -9.70 9.51
C PRO A 140 0.53 -9.46 11.02
N LEU A 141 -0.45 -10.09 11.69
CA LEU A 141 -0.68 -9.88 13.13
C LEU A 141 0.40 -10.51 14.02
N ASN A 142 1.12 -11.51 13.52
CA ASN A 142 2.23 -12.15 14.24
C ASN A 142 3.48 -11.27 14.39
N GLU A 143 3.57 -10.18 13.63
CA GLU A 143 4.65 -9.17 13.69
C GLU A 143 4.37 -8.06 14.73
N ALA A 144 4.02 -8.44 15.95
CA ALA A 144 3.49 -7.51 16.96
C ALA A 144 4.45 -6.36 17.34
N GLU A 145 5.75 -6.57 17.35
CA GLU A 145 6.73 -5.51 17.65
C GLU A 145 6.84 -4.52 16.48
N THR A 146 6.95 -5.04 15.27
CA THR A 146 6.96 -4.24 14.04
C THR A 146 5.68 -3.41 13.92
N LEU A 147 4.51 -4.01 14.18
CA LEU A 147 3.23 -3.31 14.20
C LEU A 147 3.18 -2.16 15.21
N ARG A 148 3.73 -2.36 16.42
CA ARG A 148 3.83 -1.28 17.42
C ARG A 148 4.76 -0.15 16.93
N GLY A 149 5.86 -0.50 16.28
CA GLY A 149 6.78 0.46 15.67
C GLY A 149 6.11 1.28 14.56
N ILE A 150 5.44 0.61 13.61
CA ILE A 150 4.70 1.23 12.53
C ILE A 150 3.63 2.19 13.08
N LYS A 151 2.80 1.73 14.05
CA LYS A 151 1.78 2.57 14.68
C LYS A 151 2.40 3.84 15.26
N ARG A 152 3.44 3.70 16.09
CA ARG A 152 4.12 4.83 16.74
C ARG A 152 4.68 5.83 15.72
N LEU A 153 5.37 5.35 14.67
CA LEU A 153 5.91 6.21 13.61
C LEU A 153 4.79 6.93 12.85
N THR A 154 3.70 6.24 12.56
CA THR A 154 2.54 6.80 11.85
C THR A 154 1.90 7.92 12.66
N GLU A 155 1.67 7.70 13.97
CA GLU A 155 1.08 8.71 14.87
C GLU A 155 2.04 9.91 15.08
N HIS A 156 3.36 9.66 15.23
CA HIS A 156 4.37 10.75 15.32
C HIS A 156 4.49 11.55 14.02
N SER A 157 4.10 10.98 12.89
CA SER A 157 4.05 11.67 11.60
C SER A 157 2.77 12.50 11.37
N GLY A 158 1.96 12.70 12.43
CA GLY A 158 0.74 13.52 12.39
C GLY A 158 -0.47 12.82 11.81
N LEU A 159 -0.47 11.50 11.72
CA LEU A 159 -1.61 10.71 11.26
C LEU A 159 -2.39 10.16 12.45
N LEU A 160 -3.72 10.36 12.46
CA LEU A 160 -4.60 9.95 13.53
C LEU A 160 -5.28 8.62 13.19
N LEU A 161 -5.16 7.63 14.07
CA LEU A 161 -5.88 6.37 13.92
C LEU A 161 -7.40 6.60 13.96
N LYS A 162 -8.10 6.16 12.91
CA LYS A 162 -9.57 6.23 12.81
C LYS A 162 -10.23 4.92 13.18
N THR A 163 -9.68 3.81 12.65
CA THR A 163 -10.20 2.47 12.96
C THR A 163 -9.10 1.43 12.77
N SER A 164 -9.23 0.33 13.47
CA SER A 164 -8.36 -0.82 13.34
C SER A 164 -9.17 -2.10 13.53
N ARG A 165 -8.87 -3.13 12.76
CA ARG A 165 -9.55 -4.43 12.84
C ARG A 165 -8.61 -5.58 12.49
N ILE A 166 -8.94 -6.75 12.99
CA ILE A 166 -8.31 -8.00 12.59
C ILE A 166 -9.09 -8.58 11.41
N THR A 167 -8.39 -8.95 10.36
CA THR A 167 -8.92 -9.61 9.17
C THR A 167 -8.23 -10.96 8.99
N HIS A 168 -8.98 -11.98 8.60
CA HIS A 168 -8.38 -13.26 8.24
C HIS A 168 -8.06 -13.28 6.74
N VAL A 169 -6.80 -13.56 6.43
CA VAL A 169 -6.33 -13.66 5.03
C VAL A 169 -6.02 -15.13 4.76
N PRO A 170 -6.73 -15.79 3.83
CA PRO A 170 -6.48 -17.18 3.48
C PRO A 170 -5.00 -17.44 3.18
N LEU A 171 -4.44 -18.49 3.74
CA LEU A 171 -3.04 -18.94 3.66
C LEU A 171 -2.03 -18.02 4.39
N MET A 172 -2.33 -16.77 4.69
CA MET A 172 -1.44 -15.82 5.36
C MET A 172 -1.78 -15.63 6.85
N GLY A 173 -2.95 -16.10 7.29
CA GLY A 173 -3.39 -16.00 8.69
C GLY A 173 -4.07 -14.65 9.01
N ASN A 174 -4.00 -14.25 10.28
CA ASN A 174 -4.59 -13.01 10.73
C ASN A 174 -3.71 -11.80 10.42
N ALA A 175 -4.33 -10.73 9.97
CA ALA A 175 -3.69 -9.45 9.67
C ALA A 175 -4.39 -8.31 10.41
N LEU A 176 -3.61 -7.32 10.83
CA LEU A 176 -4.10 -6.06 11.35
C LEU A 176 -4.30 -5.08 10.19
N GLU A 177 -5.53 -4.62 10.01
CA GLU A 177 -5.86 -3.56 9.06
C GLU A 177 -6.18 -2.29 9.84
N SER A 178 -5.46 -1.21 9.56
CA SER A 178 -5.61 0.08 10.26
C SER A 178 -5.75 1.21 9.26
N ILE A 179 -6.65 2.14 9.57
CA ILE A 179 -6.94 3.33 8.77
C ILE A 179 -6.59 4.55 9.61
N TYR A 180 -5.74 5.39 9.06
CA TYR A 180 -5.33 6.67 9.64
C TYR A 180 -5.75 7.82 8.73
N ALA A 181 -5.94 9.01 9.30
CA ALA A 181 -6.20 10.23 8.55
C ALA A 181 -5.19 11.32 8.91
N LYS A 182 -4.74 12.07 7.89
CA LYS A 182 -3.96 13.29 8.08
C LYS A 182 -4.89 14.42 8.52
N ASN A 183 -4.48 15.23 9.49
CA ASN A 183 -5.26 16.39 9.91
C ASN A 183 -5.51 17.33 8.72
N THR A 184 -6.70 17.93 8.72
CA THR A 184 -7.10 18.92 7.71
C THR A 184 -6.49 20.29 7.95
N SER A 185 -6.06 20.59 9.18
CA SER A 185 -5.44 21.86 9.54
C SER A 185 -3.96 21.84 9.17
N ARG A 186 -3.50 22.76 8.32
CA ARG A 186 -2.12 23.22 8.40
C ARG A 186 -2.01 23.98 9.71
N GLU A 187 -1.24 23.50 10.68
CA GLU A 187 -0.78 24.39 11.74
C GLU A 187 -0.01 25.52 11.04
N VAL A 188 -0.51 26.72 11.20
CA VAL A 188 0.08 27.98 10.72
C VAL A 188 1.19 28.38 11.68
#